data_ed2d6b48006b7aff4848816c21323314
#
_entry.id   ed2d6b48006b7aff4848816c21323314
#
_cell.length_a   1.000
_cell.length_b   1.000
_cell.length_c   1.000
_cell.angle_alpha   90.00
_cell.angle_beta   90.00
_cell.angle_gamma   90.00
#
_symmetry.space_group_name_H-M   'P 1'
#
loop_
_entity.id
_entity.type
_entity.pdbx_description
1 polymer ?
#
loop_
_entity_poly.entity_id
_entity_poly.type
_entity_poly.pdbx_seq_one_letter_code
_entity_poly.pdbx_strand_id
1 'polypeptide(L)'
;MGLSKFFLNTGEALRPVLTKIIPMKLLSKMKAGIINNATDKLSADSIEKYEAGRYKCGANIIGNIKGDNGLGQSARIMCRLLDENKEPHVIRDFFVPPGGSRSNDTYDDRLTEELPFDVNIIHVNASEFMVAYLSLGKEVWDYRYNIGYWAWELETFPEEWLPAFKLVDEVWTPSDFVTNTLKKYTDKPVITVPHCVAPETDIVKFDRKHFNLPEDKFLFLVMYNSGSVMERKNPLAAIKAFKEAFCKDEQMKEKYKDVGLV
;
A
#
# COMPACT_ATOMS: atom_id res chain seq x y z
N MET A 1 9.38 -12.69 -21.06
CA MET A 1 8.49 -11.74 -20.38
C MET A 1 7.06 -11.71 -20.90
N GLY A 2 6.77 -11.71 -22.20
CA GLY A 2 5.41 -11.70 -22.72
C GLY A 2 4.49 -12.83 -22.21
N LEU A 3 5.04 -14.04 -22.05
CA LEU A 3 4.27 -15.16 -21.51
C LEU A 3 3.87 -14.99 -20.03
N SER A 4 4.78 -14.51 -19.17
CA SER A 4 4.48 -14.33 -17.74
C SER A 4 3.46 -13.20 -17.53
N LYS A 5 3.57 -12.09 -18.27
CA LYS A 5 2.58 -11.01 -18.31
C LYS A 5 1.22 -11.53 -18.79
N PHE A 6 1.22 -12.30 -19.87
CA PHE A 6 0.00 -12.90 -20.40
C PHE A 6 -0.66 -13.83 -19.37
N PHE A 7 0.09 -14.73 -18.73
CA PHE A 7 -0.46 -15.68 -17.75
C PHE A 7 -0.96 -14.98 -16.48
N LEU A 8 -0.29 -13.94 -15.98
CA LEU A 8 -0.75 -13.21 -14.81
C LEU A 8 -2.03 -12.42 -15.11
N ASN A 9 -2.05 -11.66 -16.20
CA ASN A 9 -3.22 -10.84 -16.55
C ASN A 9 -4.41 -11.69 -17.01
N THR A 10 -4.18 -12.72 -17.83
CA THR A 10 -5.23 -13.64 -18.29
C THR A 10 -5.70 -14.53 -17.13
N GLY A 11 -4.81 -14.98 -16.25
CA GLY A 11 -5.14 -15.75 -15.05
C GLY A 11 -6.03 -14.98 -14.08
N GLU A 12 -5.81 -13.67 -13.89
CA GLU A 12 -6.69 -12.83 -13.07
C GLU A 12 -8.04 -12.59 -13.77
N ALA A 13 -8.07 -12.32 -15.07
CA ALA A 13 -9.32 -12.15 -15.83
C ALA A 13 -10.17 -13.44 -15.86
N LEU A 14 -9.52 -14.60 -15.93
CA LEU A 14 -10.19 -15.91 -15.93
C LEU A 14 -10.38 -16.49 -14.52
N ARG A 15 -9.93 -15.82 -13.48
CA ARG A 15 -10.02 -16.29 -12.10
C ARG A 15 -11.41 -16.79 -11.69
N PRO A 16 -12.52 -16.09 -12.03
CA PRO A 16 -13.87 -16.56 -11.68
C PRO A 16 -14.22 -17.92 -12.31
N VAL A 17 -13.63 -18.24 -13.45
CA VAL A 17 -13.82 -19.52 -14.15
C VAL A 17 -12.83 -20.56 -13.62
N LEU A 18 -11.56 -20.20 -13.51
CA LEU A 18 -10.49 -21.08 -13.05
C LEU A 18 -10.72 -21.59 -11.62
N THR A 19 -11.24 -20.76 -10.73
CA THR A 19 -11.54 -21.15 -9.34
C THR A 19 -12.66 -22.16 -9.21
N LYS A 20 -13.51 -22.32 -10.23
CA LYS A 20 -14.55 -23.38 -10.29
C LYS A 20 -13.99 -24.74 -10.70
N ILE A 21 -12.85 -24.75 -11.39
CA ILE A 21 -12.29 -25.97 -12.00
C ILE A 21 -11.02 -26.40 -11.26
N ILE A 22 -10.21 -25.44 -10.81
CA ILE A 22 -8.90 -25.69 -10.18
C ILE A 22 -8.94 -25.25 -8.72
N PRO A 23 -8.53 -26.10 -7.76
CA PRO A 23 -8.45 -25.69 -6.36
C PRO A 23 -7.56 -24.45 -6.17
N MET A 24 -8.02 -23.49 -5.34
CA MET A 24 -7.30 -22.24 -5.05
C MET A 24 -5.85 -22.46 -4.63
N LYS A 25 -5.58 -23.54 -3.86
CA LYS A 25 -4.23 -23.92 -3.41
C LYS A 25 -3.30 -24.27 -4.59
N LEU A 26 -3.83 -24.83 -5.67
CA LEU A 26 -3.04 -25.15 -6.86
C LEU A 26 -2.80 -23.90 -7.71
N LEU A 27 -3.80 -23.04 -7.88
CA LEU A 27 -3.66 -21.75 -8.57
C LEU A 27 -2.63 -20.84 -7.88
N SER A 28 -2.64 -20.78 -6.54
CA SER A 28 -1.65 -20.00 -5.79
C SER A 28 -0.23 -20.56 -5.94
N LYS A 29 -0.06 -21.88 -5.97
CA LYS A 29 1.24 -22.51 -6.24
C LYS A 29 1.74 -22.23 -7.65
N MET A 30 0.87 -22.26 -8.66
CA MET A 30 1.23 -21.92 -10.04
C MET A 30 1.65 -20.44 -10.16
N LYS A 31 0.91 -19.53 -9.55
CA LYS A 31 1.26 -18.09 -9.50
C LYS A 31 2.62 -17.89 -8.81
N ALA A 32 2.84 -18.51 -7.66
CA ALA A 32 4.11 -18.47 -6.96
C ALA A 32 5.27 -19.04 -7.80
N GLY A 33 5.07 -20.15 -8.50
CA GLY A 33 6.07 -20.72 -9.41
C GLY A 33 6.47 -19.78 -10.55
N ILE A 34 5.51 -19.07 -11.14
CA ILE A 34 5.77 -18.09 -12.20
C ILE A 34 6.59 -16.90 -11.63
N ILE A 35 6.19 -16.40 -10.46
CA ILE A 35 6.88 -15.28 -9.80
C ILE A 35 8.30 -15.70 -9.43
N ASN A 36 8.50 -16.84 -8.78
CA ASN A 36 9.81 -17.31 -8.36
C ASN A 36 10.76 -17.52 -9.56
N ASN A 37 10.29 -18.18 -10.63
CA ASN A 37 11.09 -18.36 -11.85
C ASN A 37 11.48 -17.00 -12.49
N ALA A 38 10.59 -16.01 -12.46
CA ALA A 38 10.91 -14.68 -12.96
C ALA A 38 11.90 -13.95 -12.03
N THR A 39 11.73 -14.12 -10.71
CA THR A 39 12.62 -13.56 -9.69
C THR A 39 14.04 -14.12 -9.81
N ASP A 40 14.17 -15.43 -10.01
CA ASP A 40 15.47 -16.10 -10.18
C ASP A 40 16.23 -15.61 -11.43
N LYS A 41 15.49 -15.19 -12.45
CA LYS A 41 16.06 -14.65 -13.70
C LYS A 41 16.32 -13.14 -13.65
N LEU A 42 15.88 -12.46 -12.60
CA LEU A 42 16.06 -11.03 -12.46
C LEU A 42 17.53 -10.70 -12.16
N SER A 43 18.15 -9.90 -13.01
CA SER A 43 19.49 -9.36 -12.82
C SER A 43 19.47 -7.83 -12.71
N ALA A 44 20.60 -7.22 -12.42
CA ALA A 44 20.74 -5.76 -12.41
C ALA A 44 20.47 -5.13 -13.79
N ASP A 45 20.66 -5.92 -14.87
CA ASP A 45 20.44 -5.48 -16.26
C ASP A 45 19.05 -5.88 -16.78
N SER A 46 18.14 -6.30 -15.92
CA SER A 46 16.77 -6.69 -16.33
C SER A 46 15.91 -5.51 -16.77
N ILE A 47 16.26 -4.30 -16.33
CA ILE A 47 15.68 -3.02 -16.76
C ILE A 47 16.80 -2.13 -17.31
N GLU A 48 16.47 -1.30 -18.32
CA GLU A 48 17.39 -0.31 -18.84
C GLU A 48 17.56 0.85 -17.84
N LYS A 49 18.81 1.30 -17.69
CA LYS A 49 19.14 2.40 -16.76
C LYS A 49 18.47 3.70 -17.17
N TYR A 50 18.22 4.56 -16.18
CA TYR A 50 17.71 5.90 -16.39
C TYR A 50 18.50 6.65 -17.48
N GLU A 51 17.78 7.26 -18.42
CA GLU A 51 18.32 8.04 -19.50
C GLU A 51 17.71 9.44 -19.51
N ALA A 52 18.47 10.42 -19.05
CA ALA A 52 17.99 11.80 -18.94
C ALA A 52 17.55 12.37 -20.30
N GLY A 53 16.40 13.02 -20.33
CA GLY A 53 15.86 13.65 -21.53
C GLY A 53 15.14 12.72 -22.50
N ARG A 54 15.08 11.42 -22.22
CA ARG A 54 14.32 10.46 -23.04
C ARG A 54 12.82 10.61 -22.91
N TYR A 55 12.35 10.90 -21.70
CA TYR A 55 10.96 11.21 -21.38
C TYR A 55 10.83 12.65 -20.91
N LYS A 56 9.60 13.15 -20.83
CA LYS A 56 9.31 14.48 -20.28
C LYS A 56 9.64 14.50 -18.78
N CYS A 57 10.11 15.64 -18.27
CA CYS A 57 10.29 15.83 -16.84
C CYS A 57 8.96 15.79 -16.11
N GLY A 58 8.87 14.99 -15.05
CA GLY A 58 7.66 14.82 -14.25
C GLY A 58 7.55 13.42 -13.63
N ALA A 59 6.40 13.11 -13.03
CA ALA A 59 6.19 11.86 -12.32
C ALA A 59 5.04 11.01 -12.85
N ASN A 60 5.24 9.71 -12.93
CA ASN A 60 4.20 8.71 -13.13
C ASN A 60 3.90 8.07 -11.77
N ILE A 61 2.74 8.33 -11.21
CA ILE A 61 2.29 7.73 -9.95
C ILE A 61 1.60 6.40 -10.27
N ILE A 62 2.15 5.30 -9.78
CA ILE A 62 1.63 3.96 -10.03
C ILE A 62 1.28 3.30 -8.69
N GLY A 63 0.02 2.93 -8.48
CA GLY A 63 -0.38 2.29 -7.23
C GLY A 63 -1.88 2.05 -7.12
N ASN A 64 -2.32 1.51 -5.99
CA ASN A 64 -3.73 1.19 -5.73
C ASN A 64 -4.55 2.45 -5.42
N ILE A 65 -4.70 3.34 -6.41
CA ILE A 65 -5.34 4.65 -6.26
C ILE A 65 -6.78 4.52 -5.76
N LYS A 66 -7.50 3.53 -6.27
CA LYS A 66 -8.90 3.25 -5.90
C LYS A 66 -9.06 2.49 -4.58
N GLY A 67 -7.96 2.05 -3.96
CA GLY A 67 -7.98 1.21 -2.77
C GLY A 67 -8.44 1.95 -1.51
N ASP A 68 -9.37 1.34 -0.75
CA ASP A 68 -9.86 1.83 0.53
C ASP A 68 -8.95 1.37 1.68
N ASN A 69 -7.64 1.50 1.50
CA ASN A 69 -6.62 1.06 2.44
C ASN A 69 -5.47 2.07 2.56
N GLY A 70 -4.53 1.81 3.48
CA GLY A 70 -3.41 2.71 3.75
C GLY A 70 -2.51 2.97 2.54
N LEU A 71 -2.27 1.97 1.69
CA LEU A 71 -1.46 2.15 0.47
C LEU A 71 -2.18 3.03 -0.56
N GLY A 72 -3.49 2.82 -0.75
CA GLY A 72 -4.28 3.69 -1.62
C GLY A 72 -4.32 5.13 -1.11
N GLN A 73 -4.51 5.32 0.19
CA GLN A 73 -4.47 6.65 0.80
C GLN A 73 -3.09 7.30 0.65
N SER A 74 -2.01 6.54 0.84
CA SER A 74 -0.64 7.03 0.64
C SER A 74 -0.41 7.52 -0.80
N ALA A 75 -0.85 6.75 -1.80
CA ALA A 75 -0.73 7.13 -3.20
C ALA A 75 -1.54 8.40 -3.53
N ARG A 76 -2.77 8.53 -3.01
CA ARG A 76 -3.60 9.74 -3.17
C ARG A 76 -3.00 10.96 -2.48
N ILE A 77 -2.38 10.80 -1.31
CA ILE A 77 -1.63 11.89 -0.64
C ILE A 77 -0.49 12.38 -1.55
N MET A 78 0.24 11.47 -2.20
CA MET A 78 1.30 11.83 -3.14
C MET A 78 0.75 12.60 -4.35
N CYS A 79 -0.35 12.12 -4.94
CA CYS A 79 -1.00 12.85 -6.04
C CYS A 79 -1.40 14.27 -5.63
N ARG A 80 -2.03 14.44 -4.46
CA ARG A 80 -2.40 15.75 -3.95
C ARG A 80 -1.19 16.66 -3.71
N LEU A 81 -0.10 16.10 -3.17
CA LEU A 81 1.14 16.87 -2.95
C LEU A 81 1.71 17.41 -4.27
N LEU A 82 1.71 16.60 -5.32
CA LEU A 82 2.17 17.01 -6.65
C LEU A 82 1.22 18.05 -7.27
N ASP A 83 -0.11 17.89 -7.10
CA ASP A 83 -1.10 18.88 -7.53
C ASP A 83 -0.89 20.24 -6.86
N GLU A 84 -0.73 20.29 -5.53
CA GLU A 84 -0.54 21.50 -4.75
C GLU A 84 0.77 22.23 -5.14
N ASN A 85 1.80 21.48 -5.52
CA ASN A 85 3.07 22.03 -5.98
C ASN A 85 3.13 22.26 -7.49
N LYS A 86 2.07 21.94 -8.22
CA LYS A 86 1.96 22.07 -9.69
C LYS A 86 3.03 21.27 -10.44
N GLU A 87 3.46 20.15 -9.86
CA GLU A 87 4.43 19.28 -10.51
C GLU A 87 3.74 18.42 -11.59
N PRO A 88 4.30 18.36 -12.81
CA PRO A 88 3.75 17.55 -13.88
C PRO A 88 3.68 16.08 -13.49
N HIS A 89 2.48 15.48 -13.53
CA HIS A 89 2.33 14.06 -13.22
C HIS A 89 1.11 13.43 -13.90
N VAL A 90 1.15 12.11 -14.01
CA VAL A 90 0.02 11.25 -14.40
C VAL A 90 -0.22 10.21 -13.33
N ILE A 91 -1.43 9.63 -13.34
CA ILE A 91 -1.88 8.68 -12.33
C ILE A 91 -2.30 7.39 -13.02
N ARG A 92 -1.63 6.29 -12.69
CA ARG A 92 -1.96 4.95 -13.15
C ARG A 92 -2.41 4.09 -12.00
N ASP A 93 -3.66 3.65 -12.04
CA ASP A 93 -4.17 2.72 -11.04
C ASP A 93 -3.62 1.32 -11.28
N PHE A 94 -3.00 0.76 -10.26
CA PHE A 94 -2.48 -0.60 -10.26
C PHE A 94 -2.64 -1.24 -8.89
N PHE A 95 -3.15 -2.46 -8.84
CA PHE A 95 -3.23 -3.24 -7.60
C PHE A 95 -2.95 -4.72 -7.83
N VAL A 96 -2.58 -5.41 -6.76
CA VAL A 96 -2.39 -6.85 -6.75
C VAL A 96 -3.57 -7.49 -6.00
N PRO A 97 -4.39 -8.33 -6.67
CA PRO A 97 -5.48 -9.03 -6.01
C PRO A 97 -4.99 -10.08 -4.97
N PRO A 98 -5.74 -10.26 -3.88
CA PRO A 98 -7.03 -9.67 -3.51
C PRO A 98 -6.83 -8.36 -2.72
N GLY A 99 -6.88 -7.23 -3.39
CA GLY A 99 -6.51 -5.90 -2.83
C GLY A 99 -7.50 -5.26 -1.86
N GLY A 100 -8.53 -5.95 -1.39
CA GLY A 100 -9.58 -5.35 -0.54
C GLY A 100 -10.59 -4.50 -1.31
N SER A 101 -11.35 -3.64 -0.60
CA SER A 101 -12.30 -2.71 -1.22
C SER A 101 -11.59 -1.65 -2.06
N ARG A 102 -12.21 -1.26 -3.17
CA ARG A 102 -11.68 -0.31 -4.14
C ARG A 102 -12.79 0.61 -4.63
N SER A 103 -13.37 1.38 -3.73
CA SER A 103 -14.51 2.27 -4.00
C SER A 103 -14.14 3.75 -4.11
N ASN A 104 -12.88 4.10 -3.88
CA ASN A 104 -12.44 5.48 -3.99
C ASN A 104 -12.40 5.95 -5.45
N ASP A 105 -13.10 7.02 -5.76
CA ASP A 105 -13.28 7.60 -7.09
C ASP A 105 -12.63 8.98 -7.26
N THR A 106 -11.91 9.46 -6.25
CA THR A 106 -11.31 10.82 -6.20
C THR A 106 -10.52 11.21 -7.45
N TYR A 107 -9.90 10.25 -8.14
CA TYR A 107 -9.05 10.47 -9.31
C TYR A 107 -9.53 9.73 -10.56
N ASP A 108 -10.76 9.23 -10.61
CA ASP A 108 -11.25 8.40 -11.72
C ASP A 108 -11.19 9.11 -13.09
N ASP A 109 -11.41 10.42 -13.10
CA ASP A 109 -11.34 11.28 -14.31
C ASP A 109 -9.90 11.57 -14.77
N ARG A 110 -8.87 11.20 -13.97
CA ARG A 110 -7.45 11.48 -14.22
C ARG A 110 -6.61 10.21 -14.42
N LEU A 111 -7.22 9.05 -14.35
CA LEU A 111 -6.52 7.78 -14.52
C LEU A 111 -6.09 7.58 -15.98
N THR A 112 -4.86 7.10 -16.19
CA THR A 112 -4.34 6.82 -17.52
C THR A 112 -3.42 5.61 -17.53
N GLU A 113 -3.34 4.93 -18.68
CA GLU A 113 -2.34 3.89 -18.94
C GLU A 113 -1.02 4.46 -19.50
N GLU A 114 -1.05 5.71 -19.99
CA GLU A 114 0.14 6.38 -20.54
C GLU A 114 1.06 6.88 -19.43
N LEU A 115 2.36 6.65 -19.61
CA LEU A 115 3.41 7.04 -18.66
C LEU A 115 4.45 7.91 -19.41
N PRO A 116 4.17 9.20 -19.64
CA PRO A 116 5.00 10.08 -20.46
C PRO A 116 6.23 10.64 -19.75
N PHE A 117 6.33 10.46 -18.43
CA PHE A 117 7.33 11.11 -17.60
C PHE A 117 8.54 10.21 -17.29
N ASP A 118 9.63 10.85 -16.89
CA ASP A 118 10.93 10.23 -16.66
C ASP A 118 11.12 9.63 -15.25
N VAL A 119 10.24 9.97 -14.30
CA VAL A 119 10.28 9.41 -12.94
C VAL A 119 9.03 8.55 -12.70
N ASN A 120 9.24 7.33 -12.22
CA ASN A 120 8.16 6.50 -11.67
C ASN A 120 8.18 6.58 -10.14
N ILE A 121 7.03 6.86 -9.51
CA ILE A 121 6.81 6.70 -8.07
C ILE A 121 5.80 5.57 -7.88
N ILE A 122 6.30 4.42 -7.44
CA ILE A 122 5.55 3.16 -7.43
C ILE A 122 5.12 2.84 -6.00
N HIS A 123 3.85 3.11 -5.68
CA HIS A 123 3.22 2.82 -4.39
C HIS A 123 2.72 1.37 -4.31
N VAL A 124 3.65 0.45 -4.42
CA VAL A 124 3.43 -1.00 -4.28
C VAL A 124 4.51 -1.52 -3.35
N ASN A 125 4.15 -2.25 -2.30
CA ASN A 125 5.14 -2.78 -1.36
C ASN A 125 6.09 -3.79 -2.03
N ALA A 126 7.28 -3.93 -1.48
CA ALA A 126 8.31 -4.84 -1.98
C ALA A 126 7.81 -6.27 -2.19
N SER A 127 6.91 -6.77 -1.31
CA SER A 127 6.27 -8.09 -1.41
C SER A 127 5.49 -8.32 -2.71
N GLU A 128 5.01 -7.25 -3.32
CA GLU A 128 4.17 -7.29 -4.53
C GLU A 128 4.89 -6.71 -5.76
N PHE A 129 6.11 -6.20 -5.57
CA PHE A 129 6.84 -5.47 -6.60
C PHE A 129 7.17 -6.33 -7.83
N MET A 130 7.51 -7.61 -7.62
CA MET A 130 7.71 -8.56 -8.72
C MET A 130 6.43 -8.80 -9.52
N VAL A 131 5.27 -8.84 -8.85
CA VAL A 131 3.98 -8.97 -9.52
C VAL A 131 3.70 -7.72 -10.35
N ALA A 132 3.98 -6.52 -9.79
CA ALA A 132 3.84 -5.26 -10.52
C ALA A 132 4.71 -5.25 -11.80
N TYR A 133 6.00 -5.61 -11.67
CA TYR A 133 6.93 -5.68 -12.79
C TYR A 133 6.44 -6.62 -13.91
N LEU A 134 6.00 -7.82 -13.54
CA LEU A 134 5.53 -8.80 -14.51
C LEU A 134 4.21 -8.43 -15.17
N SER A 135 3.31 -7.79 -14.42
CA SER A 135 1.97 -7.41 -14.91
C SER A 135 1.99 -6.16 -15.78
N LEU A 136 2.76 -5.16 -15.37
CA LEU A 136 2.89 -3.90 -16.10
C LEU A 136 3.81 -4.01 -17.33
N GLY A 137 4.86 -4.87 -17.24
CA GLY A 137 5.84 -5.07 -18.29
C GLY A 137 7.10 -4.23 -18.10
N LYS A 138 8.22 -4.74 -18.61
CA LYS A 138 9.56 -4.13 -18.54
C LYS A 138 9.56 -2.67 -19.03
N GLU A 139 8.80 -2.39 -20.07
CA GLU A 139 8.68 -1.09 -20.73
C GLU A 139 8.24 0.05 -19.81
N VAL A 140 7.59 -0.28 -18.70
CA VAL A 140 7.21 0.71 -17.67
C VAL A 140 8.44 1.18 -16.88
N TRP A 141 9.41 0.29 -16.66
CA TRP A 141 10.62 0.58 -15.88
C TRP A 141 11.76 1.14 -16.72
N ASP A 142 11.88 0.71 -17.98
CA ASP A 142 13.01 1.02 -18.84
C ASP A 142 13.23 2.52 -19.00
N TYR A 143 14.49 2.94 -18.85
CA TYR A 143 15.00 4.29 -19.06
C TYR A 143 14.41 5.36 -18.13
N ARG A 144 13.64 4.97 -17.11
CA ARG A 144 13.06 5.85 -16.09
C ARG A 144 13.79 5.73 -14.77
N TYR A 145 13.74 6.78 -13.98
CA TYR A 145 14.17 6.75 -12.59
C TYR A 145 13.05 6.13 -11.75
N ASN A 146 13.29 4.94 -11.22
CA ASN A 146 12.27 4.13 -10.57
C ASN A 146 12.38 4.26 -9.05
N ILE A 147 11.37 4.84 -8.41
CA ILE A 147 11.25 5.00 -6.96
C ILE A 147 10.20 4.03 -6.44
N GLY A 148 10.58 3.16 -5.51
CA GLY A 148 9.64 2.33 -4.76
C GLY A 148 9.21 3.04 -3.47
N TYR A 149 7.92 3.30 -3.28
CA TYR A 149 7.42 3.78 -2.00
C TYR A 149 6.95 2.60 -1.16
N TRP A 150 7.75 2.20 -0.16
CA TRP A 150 7.56 0.96 0.60
C TRP A 150 7.26 1.23 2.07
N ALA A 151 6.22 0.58 2.58
CA ALA A 151 5.87 0.54 4.00
C ALA A 151 6.17 -0.85 4.57
N TRP A 152 6.79 -0.86 5.77
CA TRP A 152 7.10 -2.09 6.48
C TRP A 152 7.09 -1.84 7.99
N GLU A 153 6.55 -2.78 8.77
CA GLU A 153 6.31 -2.56 10.20
C GLU A 153 7.26 -3.36 11.12
N LEU A 154 8.21 -4.13 10.56
CA LEU A 154 9.12 -4.99 11.34
C LEU A 154 10.58 -4.56 11.19
N GLU A 155 11.42 -4.95 12.15
CA GLU A 155 12.86 -4.64 12.18
C GLU A 155 13.70 -5.46 11.18
N THR A 156 13.13 -6.56 10.69
CA THR A 156 13.76 -7.45 9.69
C THR A 156 12.97 -7.40 8.40
N PHE A 157 13.68 -7.35 7.28
CA PHE A 157 13.07 -7.36 5.95
C PHE A 157 13.17 -8.78 5.36
N PRO A 158 12.10 -9.36 4.81
CA PRO A 158 12.11 -10.71 4.26
C PRO A 158 13.07 -10.88 3.09
N GLU A 159 13.86 -11.95 3.10
CA GLU A 159 14.85 -12.23 2.05
C GLU A 159 14.22 -12.42 0.68
N GLU A 160 13.02 -13.01 0.63
CA GLU A 160 12.28 -13.23 -0.61
C GLU A 160 11.86 -11.94 -1.33
N TRP A 161 11.94 -10.78 -0.65
CA TRP A 161 11.60 -9.48 -1.25
C TRP A 161 12.85 -8.68 -1.70
N LEU A 162 14.04 -9.13 -1.33
CA LEU A 162 15.30 -8.48 -1.74
C LEU A 162 15.42 -8.28 -3.26
N PRO A 163 14.93 -9.18 -4.12
CA PRO A 163 14.95 -8.96 -5.56
C PRO A 163 14.25 -7.67 -6.02
N ALA A 164 13.28 -7.14 -5.27
CA ALA A 164 12.62 -5.88 -5.59
C ALA A 164 13.59 -4.69 -5.67
N PHE A 165 14.69 -4.72 -4.91
CA PHE A 165 15.72 -3.69 -5.00
C PHE A 165 16.39 -3.61 -6.39
N LYS A 166 16.36 -4.68 -7.19
CA LYS A 166 16.89 -4.66 -8.56
C LYS A 166 16.04 -3.85 -9.54
N LEU A 167 14.79 -3.56 -9.17
CA LEU A 167 13.80 -2.86 -9.99
C LEU A 167 13.64 -1.38 -9.65
N VAL A 168 14.37 -0.87 -8.69
CA VAL A 168 14.30 0.53 -8.26
C VAL A 168 15.68 1.18 -8.30
N ASP A 169 15.73 2.48 -8.48
CA ASP A 169 16.94 3.29 -8.33
C ASP A 169 17.02 3.85 -6.91
N GLU A 170 15.87 4.08 -6.28
CA GLU A 170 15.73 4.67 -4.96
C GLU A 170 14.50 4.10 -4.24
N VAL A 171 14.53 4.09 -2.91
CA VAL A 171 13.38 3.68 -2.09
C VAL A 171 12.97 4.83 -1.18
N TRP A 172 11.69 5.18 -1.19
CA TRP A 172 11.06 6.08 -0.24
C TRP A 172 10.29 5.29 0.81
N THR A 173 10.32 5.79 2.03
CA THR A 173 9.62 5.14 3.16
C THR A 173 8.92 6.17 4.04
N PRO A 174 7.81 5.81 4.73
CA PRO A 174 7.03 6.76 5.50
C PRO A 174 7.66 7.18 6.84
N SER A 175 8.74 6.52 7.28
CA SER A 175 9.36 6.81 8.58
C SER A 175 10.83 6.38 8.64
N ASP A 176 11.57 6.99 9.56
CA ASP A 176 12.97 6.63 9.83
C ASP A 176 13.14 5.19 10.31
N PHE A 177 12.12 4.64 10.99
CA PHE A 177 12.12 3.23 11.39
C PHE A 177 12.24 2.32 10.15
N VAL A 178 11.40 2.54 9.15
CA VAL A 178 11.43 1.75 7.90
C VAL A 178 12.72 2.03 7.12
N THR A 179 13.11 3.30 7.00
CA THR A 179 14.36 3.70 6.34
C THR A 179 15.57 2.96 6.92
N ASN A 180 15.71 2.99 8.26
CA ASN A 180 16.83 2.36 8.95
C ASN A 180 16.78 0.82 8.85
N THR A 181 15.61 0.24 8.75
CA THR A 181 15.45 -1.19 8.48
C THR A 181 15.96 -1.54 7.09
N LEU A 182 15.50 -0.84 6.04
CA LEU A 182 15.81 -1.16 4.65
C LEU A 182 17.27 -0.87 4.27
N LYS A 183 17.90 0.16 4.85
CA LYS A 183 19.33 0.47 4.66
C LYS A 183 20.29 -0.68 5.01
N LYS A 184 19.84 -1.65 5.79
CA LYS A 184 20.64 -2.84 6.12
C LYS A 184 20.75 -3.84 4.96
N TYR A 185 19.93 -3.70 3.92
CA TYR A 185 19.76 -4.68 2.85
C TYR A 185 20.10 -4.17 1.45
N THR A 186 20.48 -2.89 1.32
CA THR A 186 20.82 -2.30 0.02
C THR A 186 21.76 -1.11 0.17
N ASP A 187 22.64 -0.91 -0.83
CA ASP A 187 23.48 0.29 -0.96
C ASP A 187 22.78 1.41 -1.76
N LYS A 188 21.57 1.16 -2.27
CA LYS A 188 20.77 2.17 -2.98
C LYS A 188 20.27 3.25 -2.01
N PRO A 189 20.00 4.47 -2.48
CA PRO A 189 19.39 5.51 -1.66
C PRO A 189 18.06 5.01 -1.04
N VAL A 190 17.95 5.13 0.28
CA VAL A 190 16.69 4.92 1.02
C VAL A 190 16.42 6.18 1.82
N ILE A 191 15.31 6.85 1.49
CA ILE A 191 14.98 8.19 1.98
C ILE A 191 13.65 8.15 2.75
N THR A 192 13.61 8.84 3.90
CA THR A 192 12.36 9.05 4.63
C THR A 192 11.56 10.15 3.95
N VAL A 193 10.40 9.81 3.43
CA VAL A 193 9.39 10.71 2.86
C VAL A 193 8.08 10.48 3.61
N PRO A 194 7.84 11.22 4.71
CA PRO A 194 6.65 11.05 5.53
C PRO A 194 5.38 11.38 4.76
N HIS A 195 4.26 10.78 5.16
CA HIS A 195 2.97 11.18 4.63
C HIS A 195 2.65 12.62 4.98
N CYS A 196 2.36 13.44 3.97
CA CYS A 196 1.84 14.78 4.17
C CYS A 196 0.36 14.70 4.54
N VAL A 197 0.06 14.66 5.83
CA VAL A 197 -1.31 14.62 6.33
C VAL A 197 -1.79 16.05 6.53
N ALA A 198 -2.75 16.48 5.71
CA ALA A 198 -3.48 17.72 5.91
C ALA A 198 -4.94 17.40 6.28
N PRO A 199 -5.57 18.15 7.20
CA PRO A 199 -6.99 17.99 7.45
C PRO A 199 -7.76 18.33 6.16
N GLU A 200 -8.80 17.56 5.88
CA GLU A 200 -9.74 17.91 4.82
C GLU A 200 -10.47 19.20 5.24
N THR A 201 -10.51 20.17 4.34
CA THR A 201 -11.09 21.50 4.64
C THR A 201 -12.58 21.45 4.89
N ASP A 202 -13.27 20.46 4.35
CA ASP A 202 -14.71 20.26 4.48
C ASP A 202 -15.06 19.24 5.56
N ILE A 203 -14.44 19.36 6.73
CA ILE A 203 -14.81 18.51 7.87
C ILE A 203 -16.26 18.84 8.24
N VAL A 204 -17.17 17.98 7.84
CA VAL A 204 -18.52 17.97 8.41
C VAL A 204 -18.35 17.75 9.91
N LYS A 205 -18.76 18.72 10.72
CA LYS A 205 -18.70 18.61 12.18
C LYS A 205 -19.77 17.61 12.63
N PHE A 206 -19.40 16.35 12.69
CA PHE A 206 -20.19 15.35 13.36
C PHE A 206 -20.01 15.48 14.88
N ASP A 207 -21.13 15.46 15.60
CA ASP A 207 -21.15 15.43 17.06
C ASP A 207 -21.43 14.01 17.58
N ARG A 208 -21.38 13.85 18.90
CA ARG A 208 -21.69 12.58 19.56
C ARG A 208 -23.10 12.08 19.25
N LYS A 209 -24.06 12.99 19.10
CA LYS A 209 -25.45 12.68 18.77
C LYS A 209 -25.60 12.03 17.41
N HIS A 210 -24.82 12.48 16.42
CA HIS A 210 -24.79 11.87 15.10
C HIS A 210 -24.42 10.38 15.16
N PHE A 211 -23.52 10.01 16.06
CA PHE A 211 -23.05 8.63 16.24
C PHE A 211 -23.81 7.87 17.36
N ASN A 212 -24.90 8.43 17.90
CA ASN A 212 -25.63 7.86 19.04
C ASN A 212 -24.74 7.56 20.26
N LEU A 213 -23.76 8.42 20.52
CA LEU A 213 -22.84 8.28 21.66
C LEU A 213 -23.32 9.10 22.87
N PRO A 214 -23.08 8.62 24.11
CA PRO A 214 -23.38 9.37 25.32
C PRO A 214 -22.65 10.71 25.34
N GLU A 215 -23.36 11.80 25.67
CA GLU A 215 -22.77 13.13 25.73
C GLU A 215 -22.09 13.42 27.08
N ASP A 216 -22.52 12.74 28.13
CA ASP A 216 -22.14 12.91 29.52
C ASP A 216 -20.97 11.99 29.96
N LYS A 217 -20.43 11.16 29.06
CA LYS A 217 -19.37 10.23 29.39
C LYS A 217 -18.01 10.62 28.78
N PHE A 218 -16.92 10.28 29.48
CA PHE A 218 -15.61 10.22 28.87
C PHE A 218 -15.48 8.92 28.06
N LEU A 219 -15.23 9.02 26.76
CA LEU A 219 -15.20 7.87 25.88
C LEU A 219 -13.79 7.59 25.36
N PHE A 220 -13.34 6.35 25.54
CA PHE A 220 -12.20 5.79 24.84
C PHE A 220 -12.66 5.26 23.50
N LEU A 221 -11.97 5.62 22.40
CA LEU A 221 -12.25 5.11 21.06
C LEU A 221 -11.27 4.01 20.71
N VAL A 222 -11.80 2.84 20.30
CA VAL A 222 -11.01 1.75 19.70
C VAL A 222 -11.54 1.50 18.29
N MET A 223 -10.71 1.79 17.31
CA MET A 223 -11.08 1.68 15.90
C MET A 223 -10.09 0.81 15.12
N TYR A 224 -10.59 -0.10 14.32
CA TYR A 224 -9.77 -0.92 13.43
C TYR A 224 -10.56 -1.36 12.21
N ASN A 225 -9.85 -1.70 11.12
CA ASN A 225 -10.47 -2.27 9.93
C ASN A 225 -10.68 -3.77 10.14
N SER A 226 -11.93 -4.25 10.04
CA SER A 226 -12.29 -5.67 10.20
C SER A 226 -11.68 -6.59 9.14
N GLY A 227 -11.29 -6.07 7.97
CA GLY A 227 -10.52 -6.78 6.95
C GLY A 227 -9.03 -6.93 7.26
N SER A 228 -8.54 -6.33 8.36
CA SER A 228 -7.15 -6.43 8.81
C SER A 228 -6.92 -7.64 9.70
N VAL A 229 -5.64 -8.01 9.88
CA VAL A 229 -5.25 -9.11 10.77
C VAL A 229 -5.58 -8.74 12.22
N MET A 230 -6.48 -9.50 12.84
CA MET A 230 -7.00 -9.26 14.20
C MET A 230 -5.89 -9.24 15.25
N GLU A 231 -4.94 -10.16 15.15
CA GLU A 231 -3.79 -10.28 16.05
C GLU A 231 -2.94 -9.01 16.04
N ARG A 232 -2.70 -8.44 14.87
CA ARG A 232 -1.92 -7.22 14.70
C ARG A 232 -2.64 -5.99 15.24
N LYS A 233 -3.94 -5.86 15.00
CA LYS A 233 -4.76 -4.73 15.49
C LYS A 233 -5.15 -4.85 16.94
N ASN A 234 -5.20 -6.08 17.45
CA ASN A 234 -5.39 -6.46 18.85
C ASN A 234 -6.52 -5.72 19.61
N PRO A 235 -7.74 -5.60 19.04
CA PRO A 235 -8.84 -4.89 19.70
C PRO A 235 -9.26 -5.55 21.00
N LEU A 236 -9.07 -6.88 21.12
CA LEU A 236 -9.37 -7.61 22.36
C LEU A 236 -8.50 -7.17 23.54
N ALA A 237 -7.23 -6.80 23.31
CA ALA A 237 -6.38 -6.27 24.37
C ALA A 237 -6.89 -4.92 24.85
N ALA A 238 -7.35 -4.05 23.97
CA ALA A 238 -7.95 -2.77 24.35
C ALA A 238 -9.20 -2.97 25.21
N ILE A 239 -10.09 -3.90 24.83
CA ILE A 239 -11.29 -4.25 25.62
C ILE A 239 -10.90 -4.82 26.99
N LYS A 240 -9.92 -5.72 27.05
CA LYS A 240 -9.42 -6.31 28.31
C LYS A 240 -8.82 -5.23 29.21
N ALA A 241 -7.97 -4.37 28.67
CA ALA A 241 -7.36 -3.27 29.41
C ALA A 241 -8.42 -2.32 29.98
N PHE A 242 -9.43 -1.96 29.18
CA PHE A 242 -10.54 -1.14 29.66
C PHE A 242 -11.32 -1.81 30.80
N LYS A 243 -11.67 -3.09 30.63
CA LYS A 243 -12.37 -3.85 31.66
C LYS A 243 -11.56 -3.95 32.96
N GLU A 244 -10.26 -4.20 32.88
CA GLU A 244 -9.38 -4.27 34.05
C GLU A 244 -9.25 -2.91 34.74
N ALA A 245 -9.17 -1.83 33.99
CA ALA A 245 -9.00 -0.48 34.53
C ALA A 245 -10.28 0.11 35.13
N PHE A 246 -11.45 -0.18 34.55
CA PHE A 246 -12.69 0.54 34.87
C PHE A 246 -13.86 -0.35 35.31
N CYS A 247 -13.80 -1.66 35.04
CA CYS A 247 -14.94 -2.56 35.22
C CYS A 247 -14.57 -3.85 35.97
N LYS A 248 -13.47 -3.88 36.72
CA LYS A 248 -12.94 -5.08 37.39
C LYS A 248 -13.93 -5.68 38.37
N ASP A 249 -14.60 -4.81 39.15
CA ASP A 249 -15.63 -5.17 40.13
C ASP A 249 -16.75 -4.12 40.16
N GLU A 250 -17.77 -4.35 40.95
CA GLU A 250 -18.94 -3.44 41.04
C GLU A 250 -18.58 -2.07 41.61
N GLN A 251 -17.59 -2.02 42.52
CA GLN A 251 -17.13 -0.75 43.10
C GLN A 251 -16.42 0.11 42.04
N MET A 252 -15.60 -0.51 41.18
CA MET A 252 -14.93 0.17 40.06
C MET A 252 -15.94 0.65 39.02
N LYS A 253 -16.93 -0.17 38.66
CA LYS A 253 -17.99 0.22 37.75
C LYS A 253 -18.78 1.43 38.22
N GLU A 254 -19.17 1.47 39.50
CA GLU A 254 -19.87 2.62 40.05
C GLU A 254 -18.98 3.87 40.10
N LYS A 255 -17.72 3.72 40.50
CA LYS A 255 -16.75 4.83 40.57
C LYS A 255 -16.52 5.46 39.17
N TYR A 256 -16.49 4.67 38.11
CA TYR A 256 -16.18 5.09 36.74
C TYR A 256 -17.38 4.98 35.79
N LYS A 257 -18.61 5.13 36.30
CA LYS A 257 -19.84 5.04 35.53
C LYS A 257 -19.92 6.04 34.37
N ASP A 258 -19.15 7.14 34.45
CA ASP A 258 -19.07 8.18 33.42
C ASP A 258 -17.95 7.93 32.42
N VAL A 259 -17.36 6.74 32.44
CA VAL A 259 -16.32 6.30 31.47
C VAL A 259 -16.91 5.20 30.58
N GLY A 260 -16.63 5.27 29.28
CA GLY A 260 -17.09 4.28 28.31
C GLY A 260 -16.02 3.90 27.29
N LEU A 261 -16.23 2.77 26.62
CA LEU A 261 -15.45 2.30 25.48
C LEU A 261 -16.36 2.18 24.25
N VAL A 262 -15.95 2.73 23.12
CA VAL A 262 -16.68 2.68 21.84
C VAL A 262 -15.75 2.19 20.75
#